data_1211c1bf7fc6b0ee138bca1f65d6ddc0
#
_entry.id   1211c1bf7fc6b0ee138bca1f65d6ddc0
#
_cell.length_a   1.000
_cell.length_b   1.000
_cell.length_c   1.000
_cell.angle_alpha   90.00
_cell.angle_beta   90.00
_cell.angle_gamma   90.00
#
_symmetry.space_group_name_H-M   'P 1'
#
loop_
_entity.id
_entity.type
_entity.pdbx_description
1 polymer ?
#
loop_
_entity_poly.entity_id
_entity_poly.type
_entity_poly.pdbx_seq_one_letter_code
_entity_poly.pdbx_strand_id
1 'polypeptide(L)'
;MKTDFDYNSMPVSFAHCLNGHCLRADKCLRRQVTLRMPKERAAVMVINPEHVTSDGVDCTYFIDEKPVLFARGMKHLLDRVPLADTTVIKRQMIAYFGKTIYYRCCNKERLIKPKEQEYIQGLFRRRGVTETPQFDEYIEYYDLG
;
A
#
# COMPACT_ATOMS: atom_id res chain seq x y z
N MET A 1 -6.36 7.72 12.20
CA MET A 1 -4.98 7.18 12.29
C MET A 1 -4.83 6.36 13.55
N LYS A 2 -4.03 5.30 13.53
CA LYS A 2 -3.84 4.42 14.71
C LYS A 2 -3.28 5.21 15.89
N THR A 3 -3.72 4.87 17.11
CA THR A 3 -3.27 5.51 18.34
C THR A 3 -1.81 5.17 18.71
N ASP A 4 -1.33 4.01 18.24
CA ASP A 4 0.00 3.45 18.43
C ASP A 4 0.95 3.77 17.26
N PHE A 5 0.64 4.80 16.47
CA PHE A 5 1.45 5.18 15.32
C PHE A 5 2.87 5.59 15.74
N ASP A 6 3.86 4.88 15.21
CA ASP A 6 5.26 5.22 15.37
C ASP A 6 5.74 6.08 14.18
N TYR A 7 6.05 7.35 14.45
CA TYR A 7 6.59 8.27 13.45
C TYR A 7 7.88 7.75 12.79
N ASN A 8 8.72 7.04 13.53
CA ASN A 8 9.98 6.51 13.02
C ASN A 8 9.81 5.36 12.01
N SER A 9 8.61 4.79 11.92
CA SER A 9 8.29 3.80 10.90
C SER A 9 8.11 4.41 9.51
N MET A 10 7.97 5.75 9.41
CA MET A 10 7.79 6.43 8.13
C MET A 10 9.12 6.53 7.38
N PRO A 11 9.13 6.28 6.06
CA PRO A 11 10.31 6.48 5.24
C PRO A 11 10.81 7.93 5.30
N VAL A 12 12.13 8.12 5.26
CA VAL A 12 12.74 9.47 5.22
C VAL A 12 12.27 10.28 4.02
N SER A 13 11.95 9.60 2.91
CA SER A 13 11.42 10.19 1.68
C SER A 13 9.93 10.56 1.74
N PHE A 14 9.23 10.23 2.85
CA PHE A 14 7.82 10.57 2.99
C PHE A 14 7.66 12.08 3.13
N ALA A 15 6.96 12.69 2.15
CA ALA A 15 6.77 14.14 2.15
C ALA A 15 5.61 14.55 3.08
N HIS A 16 5.91 15.46 3.98
CA HIS A 16 4.98 16.06 4.93
C HIS A 16 4.14 17.16 4.29
N CYS A 17 3.02 17.51 4.90
CA CYS A 17 2.19 18.65 4.47
C CYS A 17 2.07 19.67 5.61
N LEU A 18 2.47 20.92 5.32
CA LEU A 18 2.43 22.01 6.30
C LEU A 18 1.14 22.86 6.20
N ASN A 19 0.23 22.55 5.27
CA ASN A 19 -1.00 23.32 5.09
C ASN A 19 -1.95 23.13 6.28
N GLY A 20 -2.03 24.16 7.14
CA GLY A 20 -2.90 24.18 8.30
C GLY A 20 -4.37 24.52 8.00
N HIS A 21 -4.66 25.01 6.80
CA HIS A 21 -6.02 25.45 6.38
C HIS A 21 -6.76 24.40 5.52
N CYS A 22 -6.16 23.23 5.33
CA CYS A 22 -6.74 22.17 4.52
C CYS A 22 -8.01 21.59 5.18
N LEU A 23 -9.12 21.59 4.45
CA LEU A 23 -10.39 21.00 4.90
C LEU A 23 -10.37 19.49 5.08
N ARG A 24 -9.37 18.82 4.48
CA ARG A 24 -9.15 17.37 4.56
C ARG A 24 -8.01 16.99 5.50
N ALA A 25 -7.52 17.94 6.32
CA ALA A 25 -6.34 17.74 7.16
C ALA A 25 -6.49 16.58 8.15
N ASP A 26 -7.67 16.40 8.72
CA ASP A 26 -8.00 15.31 9.66
C ASP A 26 -7.99 13.91 9.03
N LYS A 27 -8.18 13.83 7.72
CA LYS A 27 -8.20 12.58 6.95
C LYS A 27 -6.97 12.37 6.07
N CYS A 28 -6.03 13.31 6.10
CA CYS A 28 -4.84 13.25 5.25
C CYS A 28 -3.65 12.69 6.04
N LEU A 29 -3.13 11.54 5.62
CA LEU A 29 -1.97 10.90 6.25
C LEU A 29 -0.77 11.85 6.33
N ARG A 30 -0.48 12.61 5.26
CA ARG A 30 0.66 13.54 5.24
C ARG A 30 0.54 14.61 6.33
N ARG A 31 -0.65 15.15 6.52
CA ARG A 31 -0.90 16.13 7.59
C ARG A 31 -0.87 15.48 8.98
N GLN A 32 -1.47 14.30 9.11
CA GLN A 32 -1.50 13.59 10.39
C GLN A 32 -0.10 13.16 10.87
N VAL A 33 0.75 12.72 9.95
CA VAL A 33 2.16 12.43 10.25
C VAL A 33 2.92 13.70 10.65
N THR A 34 2.68 14.80 9.94
CA THR A 34 3.30 16.12 10.26
C THR A 34 2.97 16.57 11.68
N LEU A 35 1.73 16.41 12.11
CA LEU A 35 1.29 16.80 13.46
C LEU A 35 1.91 15.94 14.58
N ARG A 36 2.43 14.76 14.23
CA ARG A 36 3.08 13.83 15.17
C ARG A 36 4.60 13.81 15.04
N MET A 37 5.14 14.76 14.29
CA MET A 37 6.59 14.86 14.08
C MET A 37 7.30 15.17 15.41
N PRO A 38 8.32 14.38 15.78
CA PRO A 38 9.12 14.67 16.98
C PRO A 38 9.85 16.00 16.86
N LYS A 39 9.96 16.73 17.96
CA LYS A 39 10.64 18.04 18.00
C LYS A 39 12.13 17.94 17.67
N GLU A 40 12.72 16.78 17.91
CA GLU A 40 14.13 16.50 17.67
C GLU A 40 14.46 16.29 16.18
N ARG A 41 13.42 16.18 15.33
CA ARG A 41 13.60 15.97 13.89
C ARG A 41 14.09 17.25 13.22
N ALA A 42 15.38 17.30 12.88
CA ALA A 42 16.03 18.49 12.34
C ALA A 42 15.58 18.85 10.91
N ALA A 43 15.24 17.86 10.07
CA ALA A 43 14.86 18.08 8.69
C ALA A 43 13.86 17.03 8.19
N VAL A 44 12.95 17.46 7.33
CA VAL A 44 11.94 16.59 6.69
C VAL A 44 11.69 17.06 5.27
N MET A 45 11.26 16.12 4.42
CA MET A 45 10.76 16.45 3.10
C MET A 45 9.33 17.00 3.21
N VAL A 46 9.02 18.06 2.46
CA VAL A 46 7.68 18.70 2.45
C VAL A 46 7.17 18.80 1.03
N ILE A 47 5.85 18.70 0.86
CA ILE A 47 5.20 19.06 -0.40
C ILE A 47 5.36 20.57 -0.60
N ASN A 48 5.77 20.98 -1.82
CA ASN A 48 5.85 22.39 -2.17
C ASN A 48 4.47 23.05 -2.02
N PRO A 49 4.34 24.08 -1.15
CA PRO A 49 3.05 24.74 -0.89
C PRO A 49 2.39 25.32 -2.16
N GLU A 50 3.18 25.70 -3.16
CA GLU A 50 2.67 26.24 -4.44
C GLU A 50 1.89 25.19 -5.26
N HIS A 51 2.08 23.90 -4.99
CA HIS A 51 1.41 22.80 -5.67
C HIS A 51 0.20 22.27 -4.89
N VAL A 52 -0.14 22.86 -3.77
CA VAL A 52 -1.24 22.42 -2.91
C VAL A 52 -2.34 23.50 -2.90
N THR A 53 -3.58 23.11 -3.19
CA THR A 53 -4.71 24.02 -3.02
C THR A 53 -4.89 24.37 -1.55
N SER A 54 -5.19 25.63 -1.23
CA SER A 54 -5.27 26.10 0.16
C SER A 54 -6.33 25.36 0.99
N ASP A 55 -7.45 24.99 0.37
CA ASP A 55 -8.55 24.23 0.98
C ASP A 55 -8.35 22.71 0.93
N GLY A 56 -7.44 22.23 0.08
CA GLY A 56 -7.13 20.80 -0.09
C GLY A 56 -8.18 19.96 -0.81
N VAL A 57 -9.22 20.59 -1.38
CA VAL A 57 -10.34 19.85 -2.02
C VAL A 57 -9.85 18.99 -3.18
N ASP A 58 -9.04 19.55 -4.07
CA ASP A 58 -8.48 18.88 -5.25
C ASP A 58 -7.00 18.51 -5.09
N CYS A 59 -6.55 18.27 -3.88
CA CYS A 59 -5.15 17.95 -3.61
C CYS A 59 -4.74 16.61 -4.20
N THR A 60 -3.83 16.62 -5.18
CA THR A 60 -3.28 15.42 -5.80
C THR A 60 -2.33 14.63 -4.88
N TYR A 61 -1.84 15.25 -3.82
CA TYR A 61 -0.95 14.65 -2.83
C TYR A 61 -1.69 14.02 -1.64
N PHE A 62 -3.01 14.08 -1.64
CA PHE A 62 -3.81 13.49 -0.57
C PHE A 62 -3.56 11.98 -0.47
N ILE A 63 -3.31 11.51 0.75
CA ILE A 63 -3.26 10.08 1.10
C ILE A 63 -4.22 9.90 2.27
N ASP A 64 -5.12 8.92 2.16
CA ASP A 64 -6.05 8.60 3.25
C ASP A 64 -5.27 8.14 4.50
N GLU A 65 -5.67 8.64 5.66
CA GLU A 65 -5.06 8.28 6.95
C GLU A 65 -5.53 6.91 7.48
N LYS A 66 -6.40 6.24 6.74
CA LYS A 66 -6.91 4.92 7.12
C LYS A 66 -5.93 3.82 6.74
N PRO A 67 -5.59 2.94 7.69
CA PRO A 67 -4.79 1.76 7.37
C PRO A 67 -5.56 0.81 6.46
N VAL A 68 -4.82 0.10 5.61
CA VAL A 68 -5.33 -0.93 4.70
C VAL A 68 -4.63 -2.25 4.96
N LEU A 69 -5.25 -3.34 4.54
CA LEU A 69 -4.73 -4.68 4.75
C LEU A 69 -3.82 -5.09 3.58
N PHE A 70 -2.52 -5.09 3.82
CA PHE A 70 -1.53 -5.64 2.90
C PHE A 70 -1.40 -7.14 3.08
N ALA A 71 -1.15 -7.86 1.99
CA ALA A 71 -0.74 -9.26 2.04
C ALA A 71 0.80 -9.36 1.95
N ARG A 72 1.35 -10.42 2.51
CA ARG A 72 2.79 -10.68 2.53
C ARG A 72 3.07 -12.15 2.29
N GLY A 73 3.83 -12.44 1.23
CA GLY A 73 4.19 -13.80 0.85
C GLY A 73 3.12 -14.53 0.02
N MET A 74 3.56 -15.25 -0.99
CA MET A 74 2.72 -16.02 -1.90
C MET A 74 3.20 -17.47 -2.04
N LYS A 75 3.92 -17.99 -1.05
CA LYS A 75 4.52 -19.33 -1.14
C LYS A 75 3.48 -20.45 -1.34
N HIS A 76 2.34 -20.33 -0.67
CA HIS A 76 1.29 -21.34 -0.70
C HIS A 76 0.04 -20.92 -1.50
N LEU A 77 0.13 -19.79 -2.22
CA LEU A 77 -1.01 -19.20 -2.91
C LEU A 77 -1.67 -20.14 -3.93
N LEU A 78 -0.87 -20.94 -4.62
CA LEU A 78 -1.31 -21.83 -5.72
C LEU A 78 -1.44 -23.30 -5.31
N ASP A 79 -1.23 -23.65 -4.04
CA ASP A 79 -1.16 -25.03 -3.59
C ASP A 79 -2.46 -25.82 -3.84
N ARG A 80 -3.61 -25.15 -3.78
CA ARG A 80 -4.93 -25.76 -4.01
C ARG A 80 -5.51 -25.53 -5.39
N VAL A 81 -4.76 -24.88 -6.26
CA VAL A 81 -5.17 -24.63 -7.64
C VAL A 81 -4.82 -25.83 -8.49
N PRO A 82 -5.73 -26.30 -9.38
CA PRO A 82 -5.42 -27.36 -10.33
C PRO A 82 -4.16 -27.05 -11.15
N LEU A 83 -3.32 -28.04 -11.40
CA LEU A 83 -2.01 -27.86 -12.05
C LEU A 83 -2.11 -27.13 -13.40
N ALA A 84 -3.12 -27.41 -14.19
CA ALA A 84 -3.35 -26.75 -15.48
C ALA A 84 -3.58 -25.24 -15.33
N ASP A 85 -4.27 -24.83 -14.27
CA ASP A 85 -4.55 -23.42 -13.99
C ASP A 85 -3.38 -22.72 -13.30
N THR A 86 -2.62 -23.43 -12.49
CA THR A 86 -1.44 -22.91 -11.79
C THR A 86 -0.45 -22.25 -12.76
N THR A 87 -0.10 -22.93 -13.83
CA THR A 87 0.85 -22.41 -14.83
C THR A 87 0.35 -21.13 -15.48
N VAL A 88 -0.93 -21.07 -15.82
CA VAL A 88 -1.56 -19.90 -16.46
C VAL A 88 -1.62 -18.73 -15.49
N ILE A 89 -2.11 -18.94 -14.28
CA ILE A 89 -2.22 -17.90 -13.24
C ILE A 89 -0.84 -17.33 -12.89
N LYS A 90 0.16 -18.18 -12.68
CA LYS A 90 1.54 -17.76 -12.41
C LYS A 90 2.09 -16.88 -13.53
N ARG A 91 1.90 -17.28 -14.78
CA ARG A 91 2.34 -16.50 -15.94
C ARG A 91 1.69 -15.13 -15.99
N GLN A 92 0.40 -15.07 -15.73
CA GLN A 92 -0.37 -13.82 -15.70
C GLN A 92 0.08 -12.90 -14.55
N MET A 93 0.36 -13.46 -13.38
CA MET A 93 0.92 -12.69 -12.26
C MET A 93 2.31 -12.12 -12.59
N ILE A 94 3.18 -12.93 -13.20
CA ILE A 94 4.51 -12.46 -13.63
C ILE A 94 4.39 -11.36 -14.68
N ALA A 95 3.45 -11.46 -15.60
CA ALA A 95 3.18 -10.42 -16.59
C ALA A 95 2.69 -9.12 -15.95
N TYR A 96 1.86 -9.22 -14.92
CA TYR A 96 1.31 -8.05 -14.21
C TYR A 96 2.34 -7.35 -13.34
N PHE A 97 3.06 -8.08 -12.51
CA PHE A 97 4.05 -7.52 -11.57
C PHE A 97 5.42 -7.24 -12.19
N GLY A 98 5.76 -7.97 -13.25
CA GLY A 98 7.14 -8.16 -13.67
C GLY A 98 7.84 -9.23 -12.84
N LYS A 99 8.79 -9.94 -13.46
CA LYS A 99 9.45 -11.09 -12.85
C LYS A 99 10.11 -10.77 -11.50
N THR A 100 10.86 -9.68 -11.44
CA THR A 100 11.57 -9.26 -10.22
C THR A 100 10.61 -8.97 -9.06
N ILE A 101 9.57 -8.18 -9.32
CA ILE A 101 8.58 -7.83 -8.29
C ILE A 101 7.79 -9.05 -7.86
N TYR A 102 7.39 -9.91 -8.79
CA TYR A 102 6.69 -11.15 -8.49
C TYR A 102 7.46 -12.01 -7.47
N TYR A 103 8.74 -12.26 -7.71
CA TYR A 103 9.56 -13.06 -6.78
C TYR A 103 9.83 -12.36 -5.46
N ARG A 104 9.96 -11.04 -5.45
CA ARG A 104 10.04 -10.27 -4.19
C ARG A 104 8.77 -10.40 -3.36
N CYS A 105 7.60 -10.42 -4.00
CA CYS A 105 6.33 -10.69 -3.32
C CYS A 105 6.29 -12.11 -2.75
N CYS A 106 6.72 -13.12 -3.53
CA CYS A 106 6.80 -14.52 -3.07
C CYS A 106 7.71 -14.67 -1.85
N ASN A 107 8.84 -13.98 -1.83
CA ASN A 107 9.88 -14.06 -0.79
C ASN A 107 9.64 -13.14 0.40
N LYS A 108 8.46 -12.55 0.54
CA LYS A 108 8.10 -11.62 1.62
C LYS A 108 8.93 -10.31 1.67
N GLU A 109 9.60 -9.99 0.58
CA GLU A 109 10.43 -8.78 0.46
C GLU A 109 9.62 -7.54 0.04
N ARG A 110 8.43 -7.74 -0.54
CA ARG A 110 7.50 -6.68 -0.95
C ARG A 110 6.08 -7.04 -0.54
N LEU A 111 5.39 -6.07 0.08
CA LEU A 111 3.98 -6.20 0.41
C LEU A 111 3.11 -6.12 -0.84
N ILE A 112 1.98 -6.82 -0.81
CA ILE A 112 0.99 -6.87 -1.88
C ILE A 112 -0.16 -5.96 -1.50
N LYS A 113 -0.40 -4.94 -2.32
CA LYS A 113 -1.43 -3.93 -2.08
C LYS A 113 -2.84 -4.51 -2.24
N PRO A 114 -3.87 -3.93 -1.60
CA PRO A 114 -5.26 -4.39 -1.75
C PRO A 114 -5.72 -4.52 -3.20
N LYS A 115 -5.39 -3.55 -4.07
CA LYS A 115 -5.73 -3.61 -5.51
C LYS A 115 -5.04 -4.76 -6.23
N GLU A 116 -3.82 -5.07 -5.86
CA GLU A 116 -3.08 -6.20 -6.41
C GLU A 116 -3.67 -7.54 -5.96
N GLN A 117 -4.14 -7.61 -4.71
CA GLN A 117 -4.87 -8.76 -4.18
C GLN A 117 -6.18 -8.99 -4.95
N GLU A 118 -6.92 -7.91 -5.24
CA GLU A 118 -8.15 -7.98 -6.06
C GLU A 118 -7.85 -8.47 -7.47
N TYR A 119 -6.77 -8.02 -8.07
CA TYR A 119 -6.33 -8.49 -9.39
C TYR A 119 -6.06 -10.00 -9.38
N ILE A 120 -5.32 -10.50 -8.40
CA ILE A 120 -5.03 -11.93 -8.25
C ILE A 120 -6.31 -12.73 -8.05
N GLN A 121 -7.24 -12.24 -7.21
CA GLN A 121 -8.54 -12.86 -7.03
C GLN A 121 -9.32 -12.93 -8.36
N GLY A 122 -9.24 -11.89 -9.18
CA GLY A 122 -9.83 -11.87 -10.51
C GLY A 122 -9.22 -12.91 -11.45
N LEU A 123 -7.92 -13.19 -11.38
CA LEU A 123 -7.28 -14.27 -12.14
C LEU A 123 -7.85 -15.64 -11.76
N PHE A 124 -8.03 -15.89 -10.46
CA PHE A 124 -8.62 -17.13 -9.97
C PHE A 124 -10.05 -17.31 -10.51
N ARG A 125 -10.88 -16.29 -10.40
CA ARG A 125 -12.27 -16.32 -10.91
C ARG A 125 -12.32 -16.60 -12.43
N ARG A 126 -11.47 -15.95 -13.21
CA ARG A 126 -11.44 -16.14 -14.69
C ARG A 126 -11.05 -17.55 -15.09
N ARG A 127 -10.29 -18.24 -14.27
CA ARG A 127 -9.94 -19.66 -14.49
C ARG A 127 -10.96 -20.62 -13.89
N GLY A 128 -12.05 -20.14 -13.30
CA GLY A 128 -13.06 -20.98 -12.66
C GLY A 128 -12.61 -21.59 -11.33
N VAL A 129 -11.53 -21.07 -10.73
CA VAL A 129 -11.08 -21.51 -9.42
C VAL A 129 -11.99 -20.90 -8.37
N THR A 130 -12.70 -21.73 -7.61
CA THR A 130 -13.69 -21.30 -6.61
C THR A 130 -13.06 -20.88 -5.30
N GLU A 131 -11.83 -21.29 -5.02
CA GLU A 131 -11.12 -20.94 -3.79
C GLU A 131 -10.65 -19.48 -3.84
N THR A 132 -10.77 -18.80 -2.69
CA THR A 132 -10.19 -17.46 -2.52
C THR A 132 -8.69 -17.57 -2.33
N PRO A 133 -7.89 -16.73 -3.02
CA PRO A 133 -6.44 -16.70 -2.81
C PRO A 133 -6.09 -16.47 -1.35
N GLN A 134 -5.23 -17.31 -0.78
CA GLN A 134 -4.74 -17.18 0.60
C GLN A 134 -3.25 -16.81 0.56
N PHE A 135 -2.94 -15.64 1.08
CA PHE A 135 -1.56 -15.18 1.24
C PHE A 135 -0.97 -15.72 2.55
N ASP A 136 0.37 -15.75 2.64
CA ASP A 136 1.03 -16.33 3.81
C ASP A 136 0.76 -15.52 5.09
N GLU A 137 0.75 -14.19 4.99
CA GLU A 137 0.53 -13.26 6.09
C GLU A 137 -0.28 -12.05 5.65
N TYR A 138 -0.90 -11.35 6.62
CA TYR A 138 -1.57 -10.07 6.40
C TYR A 138 -1.08 -9.05 7.41
N ILE A 139 -0.83 -7.82 6.93
CA ILE A 139 -0.33 -6.71 7.74
C ILE A 139 -1.20 -5.48 7.49
N GLU A 140 -1.73 -4.91 8.57
CA GLU A 140 -2.47 -3.65 8.52
C GLU A 140 -1.49 -2.47 8.62
N TYR A 141 -1.39 -1.69 7.56
CA TYR A 141 -0.49 -0.54 7.48
C TYR A 141 -1.06 0.54 6.55
N TYR A 142 -0.40 1.70 6.48
CA TYR A 142 -0.82 2.80 5.61
C TYR A 142 -0.31 2.58 4.19
N ASP A 143 -1.17 2.86 3.19
CA ASP A 143 -0.73 2.93 1.80
C ASP A 143 -0.09 4.30 1.56
N LEU A 144 1.20 4.33 1.41
CA LEU A 144 1.98 5.57 1.25
C LEU A 144 1.95 6.15 -0.17
N GLY A 145 1.20 5.52 -1.05
CA GLY A 145 1.10 5.90 -2.47
C GLY A 145 1.90 5.04 -3.42
#